data_f2cf278ab93a5f35437e6af0044b74df
#
_entry.id   f2cf278ab93a5f35437e6af0044b74df
#
_cell.length_a   1.000
_cell.length_b   1.000
_cell.length_c   1.000
_cell.angle_alpha   90.00
_cell.angle_beta   90.00
_cell.angle_gamma   90.00
#
_symmetry.space_group_name_H-M   'P 1'
#
loop_
_entity.id
_entity.type
_entity.pdbx_description
1 polymer ?
#
loop_
_entity_poly.entity_id
_entity_poly.type
_entity_poly.pdbx_seq_one_letter_code
_entity_poly.pdbx_strand_id
1 'polypeptide(L)'
;DPAQRLAELEKRFQEEREGWTEFRKQARTLEERAEVNASFPRAEFAAEYAAIAEAARGSEVAAQAWYGLFRLGLMVEERELFARGLEQVLAEHVRSPVIGSVMSALVYGAPEWTVPAAQGALRKIVAGTDSKDIRAEALVELAMMVGLDPALGAQGRAEALELLGRIER
;
A
#
# COMPACT_ATOMS: atom_id res chain seq x y z
N ASP A 1 1.68 -25.77 1.41
CA ASP A 1 0.51 -24.94 1.74
C ASP A 1 0.89 -23.47 1.58
N PRO A 2 0.16 -22.67 0.72
CA PRO A 2 0.45 -21.25 0.52
C PRO A 2 0.40 -20.42 1.81
N ALA A 3 -0.52 -20.71 2.74
CA ALA A 3 -0.63 -19.96 4.00
C ALA A 3 0.60 -20.17 4.90
N GLN A 4 1.10 -21.39 4.99
CA GLN A 4 2.32 -21.68 5.73
C GLN A 4 3.54 -20.99 5.09
N ARG A 5 3.66 -21.05 3.76
CA ARG A 5 4.73 -20.37 3.02
C ARG A 5 4.71 -18.86 3.23
N LEU A 6 3.51 -18.25 3.24
CA LEU A 6 3.36 -16.83 3.52
C LEU A 6 3.82 -16.48 4.94
N ALA A 7 3.44 -17.28 5.94
CA ALA A 7 3.85 -17.05 7.32
C ALA A 7 5.38 -17.15 7.49
N GLU A 8 6.01 -18.11 6.84
CA GLU A 8 7.47 -18.27 6.84
C GLU A 8 8.16 -17.09 6.13
N LEU A 9 7.61 -16.64 4.98
CA LEU A 9 8.11 -15.49 4.24
C LEU A 9 7.99 -14.18 5.06
N GLU A 10 6.85 -13.94 5.71
CA GLU A 10 6.64 -12.76 6.55
C GLU A 10 7.61 -12.74 7.74
N LYS A 11 7.90 -13.88 8.33
CA LYS A 11 8.90 -13.97 9.41
C LYS A 11 10.29 -13.58 8.90
N ARG A 12 10.74 -14.15 7.78
CA ARG A 12 12.02 -13.81 7.15
C ARG A 12 12.08 -12.33 6.76
N PHE A 13 11.00 -11.83 6.15
CA PHE A 13 10.90 -10.43 5.79
C PHE A 13 11.04 -9.50 6.99
N GLN A 14 10.42 -9.84 8.12
CA GLN A 14 10.52 -9.05 9.34
C GLN A 14 11.94 -9.03 9.89
N GLU A 15 12.62 -10.19 9.92
CA GLU A 15 14.00 -10.31 10.38
C GLU A 15 14.96 -9.47 9.49
N GLU A 16 14.86 -9.58 8.17
CA GLU A 16 15.65 -8.78 7.23
C GLU A 16 15.36 -7.28 7.34
N ARG A 17 14.08 -6.91 7.48
CA ARG A 17 13.66 -5.53 7.65
C ARG A 17 14.24 -4.89 8.91
N GLU A 18 14.29 -5.61 10.01
CA GLU A 18 14.86 -5.11 11.26
C GLU A 18 16.35 -4.80 11.09
N GLY A 19 17.14 -5.70 10.52
CA GLY A 19 18.54 -5.48 10.20
C GLY A 19 18.73 -4.31 9.25
N TRP A 20 17.99 -4.27 8.16
CA TRP A 20 18.02 -3.20 7.17
C TRP A 20 17.66 -1.83 7.77
N THR A 21 16.66 -1.77 8.66
CA THR A 21 16.23 -0.53 9.32
C THR A 21 17.37 0.06 10.17
N GLU A 22 18.14 -0.76 10.85
CA GLU A 22 19.28 -0.28 11.63
C GLU A 22 20.38 0.30 10.72
N PHE A 23 20.70 -0.34 9.60
CA PHE A 23 21.63 0.22 8.62
C PHE A 23 21.12 1.54 8.03
N ARG A 24 19.82 1.61 7.69
CA ARG A 24 19.21 2.83 7.14
C ARG A 24 19.24 4.02 8.11
N LYS A 25 19.10 3.80 9.40
CA LYS A 25 19.23 4.85 10.43
C LYS A 25 20.64 5.43 10.49
N GLN A 26 21.66 4.63 10.15
CA GLN A 26 23.06 5.06 10.16
C GLN A 26 23.43 5.82 8.88
N ALA A 27 22.72 5.63 7.78
CA ALA A 27 22.95 6.30 6.52
C ALA A 27 22.64 7.81 6.61
N ARG A 28 23.67 8.64 6.41
CA ARG A 28 23.61 10.11 6.57
C ARG A 28 23.42 10.85 5.25
N THR A 29 23.83 10.24 4.15
CA THR A 29 23.75 10.82 2.81
C THR A 29 22.68 10.12 1.96
N LEU A 30 22.28 10.74 0.85
CA LEU A 30 21.38 10.12 -0.13
C LEU A 30 22.03 8.90 -0.80
N GLU A 31 23.34 8.96 -1.02
CA GLU A 31 24.12 7.89 -1.63
C GLU A 31 24.16 6.66 -0.71
N GLU A 32 24.50 6.84 0.57
CA GLU A 32 24.47 5.78 1.57
C GLU A 32 23.08 5.14 1.70
N ARG A 33 22.00 5.95 1.64
CA ARG A 33 20.63 5.45 1.66
C ARG A 33 20.29 4.63 0.43
N ALA A 34 20.75 5.05 -0.74
CA ALA A 34 20.57 4.31 -1.98
C ALA A 34 21.30 2.96 -1.94
N GLU A 35 22.53 2.92 -1.40
CA GLU A 35 23.27 1.68 -1.20
C GLU A 35 22.57 0.73 -0.23
N VAL A 36 22.08 1.23 0.90
CA VAL A 36 21.31 0.43 1.87
C VAL A 36 20.02 -0.09 1.24
N ASN A 37 19.30 0.74 0.48
CA ASN A 37 18.10 0.28 -0.23
C ASN A 37 18.44 -0.81 -1.26
N ALA A 38 19.57 -0.69 -1.97
CA ALA A 38 20.03 -1.67 -2.94
C ALA A 38 20.45 -3.00 -2.32
N SER A 39 20.92 -2.99 -1.06
CA SER A 39 21.36 -4.20 -0.36
C SER A 39 20.22 -5.10 0.12
N PHE A 40 18.99 -4.59 0.22
CA PHE A 40 17.84 -5.38 0.62
C PHE A 40 17.51 -6.43 -0.47
N PRO A 41 17.26 -7.71 -0.13
CA PRO A 41 17.02 -8.79 -1.09
C PRO A 41 15.61 -8.72 -1.71
N ARG A 42 15.26 -7.54 -2.25
CA ARG A 42 13.91 -7.22 -2.74
C ARG A 42 13.41 -8.13 -3.86
N ALA A 43 14.31 -8.53 -4.75
CA ALA A 43 13.92 -9.38 -5.89
C ALA A 43 13.48 -10.78 -5.44
N GLU A 44 14.15 -11.35 -4.44
CA GLU A 44 13.79 -12.64 -3.85
C GLU A 44 12.43 -12.56 -3.16
N PHE A 45 12.23 -11.58 -2.26
CA PHE A 45 10.95 -11.39 -1.59
C PHE A 45 9.81 -11.10 -2.56
N ALA A 46 10.05 -10.25 -3.57
CA ALA A 46 9.04 -9.93 -4.59
C ALA A 46 8.61 -11.16 -5.38
N ALA A 47 9.55 -12.02 -5.77
CA ALA A 47 9.26 -13.25 -6.49
C ALA A 47 8.47 -14.24 -5.62
N GLU A 48 8.83 -14.39 -4.34
CA GLU A 48 8.13 -15.28 -3.42
C GLU A 48 6.72 -14.79 -3.09
N TYR A 49 6.52 -13.50 -2.80
CA TYR A 49 5.17 -12.92 -2.60
C TYR A 49 4.28 -13.16 -3.82
N ALA A 50 4.77 -12.86 -5.02
CA ALA A 50 4.02 -13.07 -6.24
C ALA A 50 3.68 -14.56 -6.46
N ALA A 51 4.63 -15.47 -6.25
CA ALA A 51 4.40 -16.91 -6.39
C ALA A 51 3.36 -17.45 -5.40
N ILE A 52 3.36 -16.96 -4.15
CA ILE A 52 2.36 -17.34 -3.15
C ILE A 52 0.98 -16.81 -3.54
N ALA A 53 0.90 -15.55 -3.97
CA ALA A 53 -0.35 -14.93 -4.39
C ALA A 53 -0.99 -15.67 -5.58
N GLU A 54 -0.19 -16.00 -6.60
CA GLU A 54 -0.66 -16.76 -7.75
C GLU A 54 -1.12 -18.17 -7.37
N ALA A 55 -0.39 -18.86 -6.49
CA ALA A 55 -0.76 -20.21 -6.02
C ALA A 55 -2.03 -20.22 -5.16
N ALA A 56 -2.37 -19.10 -4.52
CA ALA A 56 -3.52 -18.94 -3.65
C ALA A 56 -4.61 -18.02 -4.24
N ARG A 57 -4.62 -17.82 -5.57
CA ARG A 57 -5.48 -16.86 -6.26
C ARG A 57 -6.93 -16.88 -5.77
N GLY A 58 -7.51 -15.69 -5.58
CA GLY A 58 -8.88 -15.52 -5.11
C GLY A 58 -9.10 -15.75 -3.61
N SER A 59 -8.04 -16.04 -2.85
CA SER A 59 -8.11 -16.24 -1.39
C SER A 59 -7.57 -15.05 -0.61
N GLU A 60 -7.85 -15.03 0.70
CA GLU A 60 -7.26 -14.04 1.62
C GLU A 60 -5.74 -14.15 1.70
N VAL A 61 -5.18 -15.34 1.52
CA VAL A 61 -3.71 -15.55 1.45
C VAL A 61 -3.12 -14.82 0.26
N ALA A 62 -3.80 -14.82 -0.90
CA ALA A 62 -3.37 -14.05 -2.06
C ALA A 62 -3.44 -12.54 -1.80
N ALA A 63 -4.50 -12.06 -1.15
CA ALA A 63 -4.62 -10.66 -0.76
C ALA A 63 -3.47 -10.19 0.13
N GLN A 64 -3.13 -10.99 1.14
CA GLN A 64 -2.03 -10.70 2.06
C GLN A 64 -0.67 -10.76 1.36
N ALA A 65 -0.46 -11.70 0.45
CA ALA A 65 0.78 -11.79 -0.32
C ALA A 65 0.95 -10.59 -1.27
N TRP A 66 -0.09 -10.15 -1.98
CA TRP A 66 -0.04 -8.93 -2.79
C TRP A 66 0.17 -7.67 -1.94
N TYR A 67 -0.42 -7.61 -0.75
CA TYR A 67 -0.13 -6.55 0.21
C TYR A 67 1.33 -6.57 0.68
N GLY A 68 1.91 -7.75 0.88
CA GLY A 68 3.34 -7.91 1.17
C GLY A 68 4.21 -7.30 0.07
N LEU A 69 3.89 -7.57 -1.20
CA LEU A 69 4.58 -6.99 -2.35
C LEU A 69 4.46 -5.46 -2.41
N PHE A 70 3.25 -4.94 -2.20
CA PHE A 70 2.99 -3.50 -2.11
C PHE A 70 3.82 -2.83 -1.01
N ARG A 71 3.83 -3.42 0.20
CA ARG A 71 4.60 -2.95 1.35
C ARG A 71 6.11 -2.96 1.10
N LEU A 72 6.60 -4.00 0.44
CA LEU A 72 8.00 -4.09 0.00
C LEU A 72 8.35 -2.92 -0.92
N GLY A 73 7.53 -2.66 -1.94
CA GLY A 73 7.74 -1.54 -2.87
C GLY A 73 7.77 -0.18 -2.18
N LEU A 74 6.89 0.05 -1.17
CA LEU A 74 6.93 1.26 -0.33
C LEU A 74 8.24 1.38 0.46
N MET A 75 8.67 0.29 1.08
CA MET A 75 9.81 0.27 1.98
C MET A 75 11.13 0.57 1.24
N VAL A 76 11.33 -0.04 0.07
CA VAL A 76 12.54 0.13 -0.74
C VAL A 76 12.42 1.24 -1.79
N GLU A 77 11.30 1.96 -1.80
CA GLU A 77 11.00 3.06 -2.75
C GLU A 77 11.00 2.61 -4.22
N GLU A 78 10.58 1.36 -4.47
CA GLU A 78 10.51 0.77 -5.80
C GLU A 78 9.08 0.84 -6.37
N ARG A 79 8.88 1.76 -7.33
CA ARG A 79 7.55 2.11 -7.88
C ARG A 79 6.84 0.95 -8.57
N GLU A 80 7.59 0.09 -9.25
CA GLU A 80 7.01 -1.05 -9.99
C GLU A 80 6.43 -2.10 -9.04
N LEU A 81 7.17 -2.45 -7.98
CA LEU A 81 6.67 -3.38 -6.95
C LEU A 81 5.47 -2.83 -6.21
N PHE A 82 5.54 -1.55 -5.82
CA PHE A 82 4.43 -0.83 -5.21
C PHE A 82 3.19 -0.86 -6.10
N ALA A 83 3.31 -0.44 -7.36
CA ALA A 83 2.19 -0.34 -8.28
C ALA A 83 1.58 -1.72 -8.55
N ARG A 84 2.39 -2.74 -8.79
CA ARG A 84 1.94 -4.11 -9.05
C ARG A 84 1.18 -4.67 -7.85
N GLY A 85 1.73 -4.56 -6.63
CA GLY A 85 1.07 -5.06 -5.43
C GLY A 85 -0.26 -4.35 -5.18
N LEU A 86 -0.28 -3.01 -5.27
CA LEU A 86 -1.49 -2.20 -5.10
C LEU A 86 -2.56 -2.53 -6.14
N GLU A 87 -2.18 -2.64 -7.42
CA GLU A 87 -3.11 -2.97 -8.50
C GLU A 87 -3.79 -4.31 -8.28
N GLN A 88 -3.03 -5.35 -7.93
CA GLN A 88 -3.57 -6.69 -7.71
C GLN A 88 -4.50 -6.75 -6.50
N VAL A 89 -4.13 -6.12 -5.38
CA VAL A 89 -5.02 -6.03 -4.22
C VAL A 89 -6.33 -5.33 -4.57
N LEU A 90 -6.28 -4.22 -5.29
CA LEU A 90 -7.48 -3.46 -5.64
C LEU A 90 -8.34 -4.14 -6.72
N ALA A 91 -7.72 -4.88 -7.64
CA ALA A 91 -8.44 -5.55 -8.72
C ALA A 91 -9.17 -6.81 -8.23
N GLU A 92 -8.53 -7.63 -7.42
CA GLU A 92 -9.04 -8.95 -7.05
C GLU A 92 -9.54 -9.03 -5.59
N HIS A 93 -9.08 -8.10 -4.71
CA HIS A 93 -9.26 -8.24 -3.26
C HIS A 93 -9.80 -6.98 -2.57
N VAL A 94 -10.49 -6.08 -3.28
CA VAL A 94 -11.01 -4.82 -2.72
C VAL A 94 -12.02 -5.02 -1.57
N ARG A 95 -12.53 -6.23 -1.39
CA ARG A 95 -13.43 -6.63 -0.29
C ARG A 95 -12.72 -7.34 0.87
N SER A 96 -11.42 -7.63 0.72
CA SER A 96 -10.62 -8.27 1.75
C SER A 96 -10.39 -7.34 2.94
N PRO A 97 -10.30 -7.88 4.18
CA PRO A 97 -9.90 -7.11 5.37
C PRO A 97 -8.54 -6.41 5.21
N VAL A 98 -7.66 -6.89 4.34
CA VAL A 98 -6.34 -6.29 4.07
C VAL A 98 -6.45 -4.85 3.56
N ILE A 99 -7.60 -4.45 3.01
CA ILE A 99 -7.83 -3.10 2.47
C ILE A 99 -7.64 -2.01 3.53
N GLY A 100 -8.02 -2.26 4.78
CA GLY A 100 -7.74 -1.33 5.88
C GLY A 100 -6.24 -1.07 6.07
N SER A 101 -5.42 -2.13 5.97
CA SER A 101 -3.96 -2.01 6.03
C SER A 101 -3.37 -1.29 4.82
N VAL A 102 -3.94 -1.51 3.62
CA VAL A 102 -3.54 -0.78 2.40
C VAL A 102 -3.82 0.71 2.55
N MET A 103 -5.01 1.09 3.02
CA MET A 103 -5.36 2.50 3.28
C MET A 103 -4.39 3.13 4.28
N SER A 104 -4.18 2.50 5.44
CA SER A 104 -3.24 3.00 6.43
C SER A 104 -1.85 3.22 5.86
N ALA A 105 -1.34 2.30 5.04
CA ALA A 105 -0.02 2.44 4.44
C ALA A 105 0.05 3.56 3.39
N LEU A 106 -1.04 3.83 2.67
CA LEU A 106 -1.11 4.90 1.67
C LEU A 106 -1.23 6.29 2.30
N VAL A 107 -1.85 6.39 3.47
CA VAL A 107 -2.16 7.68 4.13
C VAL A 107 -1.07 8.06 5.13
N TYR A 108 -0.62 7.11 5.95
CA TYR A 108 0.29 7.37 7.06
C TYR A 108 1.74 6.96 6.74
N GLY A 109 2.51 7.89 6.21
CA GLY A 109 3.94 7.71 6.00
C GLY A 109 4.36 7.28 4.60
N ALA A 110 3.46 7.33 3.65
CA ALA A 110 3.80 7.10 2.24
C ALA A 110 4.56 8.31 1.66
N PRO A 111 5.59 8.08 0.82
CA PRO A 111 6.32 9.15 0.15
C PRO A 111 5.42 9.99 -0.78
N GLU A 112 5.77 11.25 -1.02
CA GLU A 112 4.99 12.15 -1.91
C GLU A 112 4.72 11.57 -3.30
N TRP A 113 5.63 10.79 -3.85
CA TRP A 113 5.46 10.17 -5.16
C TRP A 113 4.29 9.17 -5.23
N THR A 114 3.75 8.73 -4.09
CA THR A 114 2.61 7.81 -4.02
C THR A 114 1.27 8.54 -4.04
N VAL A 115 1.22 9.85 -3.84
CA VAL A 115 -0.03 10.63 -3.69
C VAL A 115 -1.02 10.40 -4.85
N PRO A 116 -0.63 10.48 -6.14
CA PRO A 116 -1.57 10.22 -7.23
C PRO A 116 -2.13 8.80 -7.22
N ALA A 117 -1.29 7.81 -6.89
CA ALA A 117 -1.69 6.42 -6.76
C ALA A 117 -2.62 6.21 -5.56
N ALA A 118 -2.35 6.88 -4.43
CA ALA A 118 -3.18 6.84 -3.24
C ALA A 118 -4.59 7.39 -3.49
N GLN A 119 -4.72 8.54 -4.14
CA GLN A 119 -6.02 9.09 -4.53
C GLN A 119 -6.79 8.11 -5.44
N GLY A 120 -6.13 7.55 -6.44
CA GLY A 120 -6.72 6.54 -7.34
C GLY A 120 -7.16 5.28 -6.60
N ALA A 121 -6.35 4.79 -5.66
CA ALA A 121 -6.66 3.64 -4.82
C ALA A 121 -7.87 3.88 -3.92
N LEU A 122 -7.91 5.02 -3.22
CA LEU A 122 -9.04 5.39 -2.37
C LEU A 122 -10.36 5.47 -3.15
N ARG A 123 -10.36 6.04 -4.37
CA ARG A 123 -11.54 6.03 -5.26
C ARG A 123 -12.01 4.61 -5.60
N LYS A 124 -11.08 3.69 -5.90
CA LYS A 124 -11.40 2.28 -6.17
C LYS A 124 -11.95 1.56 -4.93
N ILE A 125 -11.40 1.84 -3.75
CA ILE A 125 -11.87 1.28 -2.48
C ILE A 125 -13.30 1.77 -2.20
N VAL A 126 -13.57 3.08 -2.31
CA VAL A 126 -14.92 3.65 -2.15
C VAL A 126 -15.94 2.97 -3.07
N ALA A 127 -15.55 2.68 -4.32
CA ALA A 127 -16.43 2.07 -5.31
C ALA A 127 -16.63 0.56 -5.12
N GLY A 128 -15.62 -0.15 -4.59
CA GLY A 128 -15.58 -1.62 -4.62
C GLY A 128 -15.80 -2.31 -3.27
N THR A 129 -15.59 -1.62 -2.14
CA THR A 129 -15.77 -2.24 -0.81
C THR A 129 -17.22 -2.36 -0.42
N ASP A 130 -17.58 -3.48 0.22
CA ASP A 130 -18.90 -3.69 0.83
C ASP A 130 -18.96 -3.16 2.28
N SER A 131 -17.81 -2.93 2.91
CA SER A 131 -17.72 -2.41 4.28
C SER A 131 -18.05 -0.92 4.31
N LYS A 132 -19.08 -0.56 5.10
CA LYS A 132 -19.46 0.84 5.31
C LYS A 132 -18.37 1.63 6.02
N ASP A 133 -17.71 1.02 6.99
CA ASP A 133 -16.67 1.66 7.77
C ASP A 133 -15.43 1.96 6.92
N ILE A 134 -14.96 0.98 6.14
CA ILE A 134 -13.84 1.16 5.19
C ILE A 134 -14.20 2.22 4.14
N ARG A 135 -15.44 2.22 3.63
CA ARG A 135 -15.89 3.22 2.66
C ARG A 135 -15.90 4.62 3.26
N ALA A 136 -16.41 4.77 4.49
CA ALA A 136 -16.44 6.06 5.17
C ALA A 136 -15.03 6.58 5.44
N GLU A 137 -14.14 5.74 5.94
CA GLU A 137 -12.74 6.08 6.15
C GLU A 137 -12.05 6.48 4.83
N ALA A 138 -12.22 5.71 3.77
CA ALA A 138 -11.66 6.04 2.45
C ALA A 138 -12.19 7.36 1.88
N LEU A 139 -13.46 7.71 2.14
CA LEU A 139 -14.05 9.00 1.75
C LEU A 139 -13.42 10.15 2.52
N VAL A 140 -13.21 10.01 3.83
CA VAL A 140 -12.54 11.02 4.67
C VAL A 140 -11.12 11.27 4.19
N GLU A 141 -10.35 10.19 4.03
CA GLU A 141 -8.94 10.30 3.60
C GLU A 141 -8.81 10.91 2.20
N LEU A 142 -9.67 10.49 1.26
CA LEU A 142 -9.71 11.07 -0.07
C LEU A 142 -10.08 12.57 -0.03
N ALA A 143 -11.08 12.93 0.79
CA ALA A 143 -11.49 14.33 0.95
C ALA A 143 -10.34 15.19 1.52
N MET A 144 -9.60 14.68 2.50
CA MET A 144 -8.42 15.36 3.03
C MET A 144 -7.35 15.53 1.96
N MET A 145 -7.01 14.48 1.20
CA MET A 145 -5.98 14.54 0.17
C MET A 145 -6.33 15.56 -0.94
N VAL A 146 -7.57 15.55 -1.44
CA VAL A 146 -7.96 16.48 -2.52
C VAL A 146 -8.22 17.89 -2.00
N GLY A 147 -8.75 18.04 -0.80
CA GLY A 147 -9.04 19.34 -0.18
C GLY A 147 -7.81 20.14 0.21
N LEU A 148 -6.72 19.43 0.56
CA LEU A 148 -5.43 20.02 0.95
C LEU A 148 -4.45 20.13 -0.22
N ASP A 149 -4.77 19.57 -1.40
CA ASP A 149 -3.92 19.65 -2.57
C ASP A 149 -3.86 21.10 -3.11
N PRO A 150 -2.71 21.79 -3.01
CA PRO A 150 -2.59 23.17 -3.44
C PRO A 150 -2.77 23.33 -4.97
N ALA A 151 -2.51 22.28 -5.75
CA ALA A 151 -2.69 22.31 -7.20
C ALA A 151 -4.17 22.33 -7.60
N LEU A 152 -5.06 21.76 -6.77
CA LEU A 152 -6.51 21.73 -7.02
C LEU A 152 -7.25 22.97 -6.49
N GLY A 153 -6.71 23.67 -5.52
CA GLY A 153 -7.24 24.93 -5.00
C GLY A 153 -8.73 24.88 -4.62
N ALA A 154 -9.56 25.75 -5.23
CA ALA A 154 -11.00 25.81 -4.95
C ALA A 154 -11.75 24.56 -5.43
N GLN A 155 -11.30 23.93 -6.51
CA GLN A 155 -11.89 22.70 -7.05
C GLN A 155 -11.69 21.53 -6.09
N GLY A 156 -10.49 21.37 -5.53
CA GLY A 156 -10.22 20.33 -4.53
C GLY A 156 -11.08 20.48 -3.27
N ARG A 157 -11.27 21.72 -2.79
CA ARG A 157 -12.17 21.99 -1.66
C ARG A 157 -13.63 21.63 -1.95
N ALA A 158 -14.11 21.94 -3.15
CA ALA A 158 -15.48 21.59 -3.56
C ALA A 158 -15.67 20.08 -3.64
N GLU A 159 -14.73 19.37 -4.25
CA GLU A 159 -14.74 17.89 -4.31
C GLU A 159 -14.68 17.27 -2.90
N ALA A 160 -13.84 17.80 -2.01
CA ALA A 160 -13.75 17.32 -0.63
C ALA A 160 -15.09 17.41 0.11
N LEU A 161 -15.81 18.52 -0.03
CA LEU A 161 -17.14 18.69 0.58
C LEU A 161 -18.18 17.71 -0.01
N GLU A 162 -18.14 17.44 -1.31
CA GLU A 162 -19.00 16.46 -1.95
C GLU A 162 -18.72 15.04 -1.43
N LEU A 163 -17.44 14.66 -1.31
CA LEU A 163 -17.04 13.36 -0.78
C LEU A 163 -17.52 13.17 0.67
N LEU A 164 -17.34 14.18 1.53
CA LEU A 164 -17.81 14.11 2.92
C LEU A 164 -19.34 14.00 3.00
N GLY A 165 -20.09 14.71 2.14
CA GLY A 165 -21.55 14.57 2.07
C GLY A 165 -22.06 13.20 1.62
N ARG A 166 -21.20 12.31 1.13
CA ARG A 166 -21.54 10.91 0.79
C ARG A 166 -21.47 9.96 1.99
N ILE A 167 -20.82 10.35 3.08
CA ILE A 167 -20.69 9.52 4.28
C ILE A 167 -22.04 9.37 5.00
N GLU A 168 -22.86 10.42 4.96
CA GLU A 168 -24.14 10.47 5.65
C GLU A 168 -25.29 9.74 4.91
N ARG A 169 -25.02 9.24 3.70
CA ARG A 169 -25.99 8.54 2.84
C ARG A 169 -25.70 7.05 2.74
#